data_4cd6b23e01f7eb3e8c13bdb5f7f6c988
#
_entry.id   4cd6b23e01f7eb3e8c13bdb5f7f6c988
#
_cell.length_a   1.000
_cell.length_b   1.000
_cell.length_c   1.000
_cell.angle_alpha   90.00
_cell.angle_beta   90.00
_cell.angle_gamma   90.00
#
_symmetry.space_group_name_H-M   'P 1'
#
loop_
_entity.id
_entity.type
_entity.pdbx_description
1 polymer ?
#
loop_
_entity_poly.entity_id
_entity_poly.type
_entity_poly.pdbx_seq_one_letter_code
_entity_poly.pdbx_strand_id
1 'polypeptide(L)'
;MSKNAIYFDIDRCMGCYSCQLACKQENDLAPHNVEEAIEQRSPVWRRVIEIEQGEYGDETVDYVSLSCVHCADAPCVIACPTGALSKYQEDGRVLVDQGKCIGCRMCLQVCPFGIPQFDKNDLMQKCTLCLERMEEGKEEPACVSACPAKALQFGDANKLTIELQKKAASKLVLMTDKPYATL
;
A
#
# COMPACT_ATOMS: atom_id res chain seq x y z
N MET A 1 19.77 10.36 -0.34
CA MET A 1 18.55 10.78 0.37
C MET A 1 17.80 9.53 0.79
N SER A 2 17.49 9.41 2.07
CA SER A 2 16.71 8.31 2.61
C SER A 2 15.28 8.39 2.08
N LYS A 3 14.79 7.33 1.45
CA LYS A 3 13.42 7.25 0.96
C LYS A 3 12.64 6.36 1.92
N ASN A 4 11.59 6.90 2.51
CA ASN A 4 10.69 6.13 3.34
C ASN A 4 9.81 5.21 2.49
N ALA A 5 9.59 4.00 2.99
CA ALA A 5 8.74 3.01 2.35
C ALA A 5 7.85 2.32 3.39
N ILE A 6 6.75 1.75 2.93
CA ILE A 6 5.96 0.81 3.70
C ILE A 6 6.34 -0.59 3.25
N TYR A 7 6.79 -1.42 4.18
CA TYR A 7 6.96 -2.84 3.99
C TYR A 7 5.71 -3.59 4.51
N PHE A 8 5.29 -4.60 3.78
CA PHE A 8 4.20 -5.48 4.16
C PHE A 8 4.72 -6.92 4.34
N ASP A 9 4.48 -7.46 5.51
CA ASP A 9 4.79 -8.85 5.87
C ASP A 9 3.51 -9.70 5.78
N ILE A 10 3.40 -10.51 4.73
CA ILE A 10 2.24 -11.37 4.50
C ILE A 10 2.08 -12.42 5.60
N ASP A 11 3.19 -12.97 6.12
CA ASP A 11 3.14 -14.02 7.14
C ASP A 11 2.55 -13.54 8.49
N ARG A 12 2.50 -12.22 8.70
CA ARG A 12 1.95 -11.59 9.89
C ARG A 12 0.52 -11.08 9.72
N CYS A 13 0.05 -10.98 8.50
CA CYS A 13 -1.26 -10.43 8.24
C CYS A 13 -2.36 -11.42 8.65
N MET A 14 -3.28 -10.97 9.50
CA MET A 14 -4.40 -11.76 10.00
C MET A 14 -5.75 -11.33 9.39
N GLY A 15 -5.76 -10.51 8.35
CA GLY A 15 -6.99 -10.06 7.69
C GLY A 15 -7.90 -9.17 8.55
N CYS A 16 -7.40 -8.46 9.57
CA CYS A 16 -8.24 -7.70 10.51
C CYS A 16 -8.82 -6.38 9.94
N TYR A 17 -8.44 -5.97 8.75
CA TYR A 17 -8.87 -4.75 8.06
C TYR A 17 -8.60 -3.40 8.78
N SER A 18 -7.96 -3.39 9.95
CA SER A 18 -7.67 -2.17 10.72
C SER A 18 -6.90 -1.13 9.90
N CYS A 19 -5.95 -1.55 9.06
CA CYS A 19 -5.18 -0.68 8.20
C CYS A 19 -6.03 -0.01 7.11
N GLN A 20 -7.05 -0.70 6.60
CA GLN A 20 -7.99 -0.18 5.60
C GLN A 20 -8.93 0.86 6.24
N LEU A 21 -9.46 0.58 7.42
CA LEU A 21 -10.33 1.48 8.18
C LEU A 21 -9.57 2.74 8.60
N ALA A 22 -8.37 2.59 9.17
CA ALA A 22 -7.54 3.72 9.56
C ALA A 22 -7.15 4.61 8.38
N CYS A 23 -6.88 4.02 7.20
CA CYS A 23 -6.60 4.78 5.99
C CYS A 23 -7.82 5.58 5.54
N LYS A 24 -9.03 5.01 5.63
CA LYS A 24 -10.26 5.71 5.29
C LYS A 24 -10.54 6.86 6.25
N GLN A 25 -10.41 6.63 7.53
CA GLN A 25 -10.65 7.64 8.58
C GLN A 25 -9.66 8.80 8.48
N GLU A 26 -8.38 8.51 8.28
CA GLU A 26 -7.32 9.52 8.20
C GLU A 26 -7.46 10.44 6.98
N ASN A 27 -8.00 9.93 5.88
CA ASN A 27 -8.07 10.64 4.61
C ASN A 27 -9.53 11.00 4.21
N ASP A 28 -10.45 11.01 5.16
CA ASP A 28 -11.87 11.35 4.98
C ASP A 28 -12.55 10.61 3.81
N LEU A 29 -12.15 9.34 3.59
CA LEU A 29 -12.74 8.50 2.56
C LEU A 29 -14.02 7.84 3.08
N ALA A 30 -15.12 7.99 2.35
CA ALA A 30 -16.42 7.45 2.76
C ALA A 30 -16.37 5.94 3.09
N PRO A 31 -17.16 5.46 4.08
CA PRO A 31 -17.22 4.06 4.47
C PRO A 31 -17.67 3.16 3.30
N HIS A 32 -17.31 1.87 3.34
CA HIS A 32 -17.58 0.93 2.23
C HIS A 32 -19.03 0.48 2.09
N ASN A 33 -19.81 0.51 3.16
CA ASN A 33 -21.05 -0.24 3.27
C ASN A 33 -22.32 0.61 3.20
N VAL A 34 -22.20 1.85 2.75
CA VAL A 34 -23.35 2.75 2.59
C VAL A 34 -23.62 2.92 1.10
N GLU A 35 -24.88 2.90 0.71
CA GLU A 35 -25.31 3.14 -0.67
C GLU A 35 -24.67 4.41 -1.23
N GLU A 36 -24.57 5.47 -0.41
CA GLU A 36 -23.85 6.69 -0.73
C GLU A 36 -22.39 6.48 -1.15
N ALA A 37 -21.68 5.51 -0.57
CA ALA A 37 -20.29 5.23 -0.93
C ALA A 37 -20.16 4.55 -2.29
N ILE A 38 -21.16 3.78 -2.69
CA ILE A 38 -21.26 3.15 -4.01
C ILE A 38 -21.58 4.21 -5.06
N GLU A 39 -22.57 5.06 -4.79
CA GLU A 39 -22.96 6.16 -5.67
C GLU A 39 -21.84 7.20 -5.81
N GLN A 40 -21.14 7.50 -4.72
CA GLN A 40 -20.02 8.46 -4.69
C GLN A 40 -18.72 7.89 -5.23
N ARG A 41 -18.67 6.60 -5.60
CA ARG A 41 -17.43 5.91 -6.01
C ARG A 41 -16.29 6.16 -5.01
N SER A 42 -16.57 5.95 -3.71
CA SER A 42 -15.59 6.21 -2.65
C SER A 42 -14.32 5.38 -2.85
N PRO A 43 -13.16 6.01 -3.04
CA PRO A 43 -11.92 5.29 -3.24
C PRO A 43 -11.44 4.57 -1.96
N VAL A 44 -10.67 3.51 -2.17
CA VAL A 44 -10.05 2.70 -1.12
C VAL A 44 -8.55 2.67 -1.35
N TRP A 45 -7.84 3.63 -0.75
CA TRP A 45 -6.41 3.79 -1.00
C TRP A 45 -5.55 2.65 -0.45
N ARG A 46 -6.01 1.99 0.62
CA ARG A 46 -5.44 0.76 1.14
C ARG A 46 -6.53 -0.29 1.24
N ARG A 47 -6.34 -1.42 0.56
CA ARG A 47 -7.29 -2.52 0.50
C ARG A 47 -6.65 -3.80 1.01
N VAL A 48 -7.36 -4.53 1.86
CA VAL A 48 -7.03 -5.91 2.19
C VAL A 48 -7.78 -6.81 1.22
N ILE A 49 -7.04 -7.70 0.57
CA ILE A 49 -7.55 -8.66 -0.40
C ILE A 49 -7.37 -10.05 0.20
N GLU A 50 -8.43 -10.83 0.17
CA GLU A 50 -8.43 -12.24 0.55
C GLU A 50 -8.10 -13.09 -0.67
N ILE A 51 -7.22 -14.05 -0.50
CA ILE A 51 -6.82 -15.03 -1.52
C ILE A 51 -7.06 -16.41 -0.94
N GLU A 52 -8.11 -17.05 -1.40
CA GLU A 52 -8.42 -18.44 -1.04
C GLU A 52 -7.64 -19.39 -1.94
N GLN A 53 -7.05 -20.43 -1.35
CA GLN A 53 -6.29 -21.45 -2.04
C GLN A 53 -6.61 -22.84 -1.45
N GLY A 54 -6.38 -23.89 -2.23
CA GLY A 54 -6.64 -25.27 -1.83
C GLY A 54 -7.93 -25.84 -2.40
N GLU A 55 -8.21 -27.10 -2.02
CA GLU A 55 -9.44 -27.83 -2.38
C GLU A 55 -10.30 -28.01 -1.13
N TYR A 56 -11.58 -28.39 -1.33
CA TYR A 56 -12.53 -28.60 -0.25
C TYR A 56 -11.98 -29.56 0.81
N GLY A 57 -11.84 -29.04 2.03
CA GLY A 57 -11.32 -29.75 3.20
C GLY A 57 -9.86 -29.45 3.54
N ASP A 58 -9.15 -28.68 2.69
CA ASP A 58 -7.77 -28.21 2.92
C ASP A 58 -7.59 -26.77 2.41
N GLU A 59 -8.59 -25.93 2.65
CA GLU A 59 -8.58 -24.54 2.23
C GLU A 59 -7.69 -23.70 3.14
N THR A 60 -6.93 -22.79 2.52
CA THR A 60 -6.16 -21.76 3.20
C THR A 60 -6.55 -20.38 2.70
N VAL A 61 -6.50 -19.38 3.57
CA VAL A 61 -6.80 -17.99 3.22
C VAL A 61 -5.60 -17.11 3.56
N ASP A 62 -5.07 -16.46 2.53
CA ASP A 62 -4.02 -15.45 2.69
C ASP A 62 -4.61 -14.04 2.54
N TYR A 63 -4.07 -13.09 3.30
CA TYR A 63 -4.51 -11.70 3.27
C TYR A 63 -3.39 -10.80 2.77
N VAL A 64 -3.68 -10.01 1.73
CA VAL A 64 -2.72 -9.08 1.13
C VAL A 64 -3.19 -7.65 1.30
N SER A 65 -2.44 -6.86 2.08
CA SER A 65 -2.72 -5.43 2.24
C SER A 65 -2.04 -4.62 1.14
N LEU A 66 -2.81 -4.21 0.14
CA LEU A 66 -2.34 -3.53 -1.06
C LEU A 66 -2.61 -2.02 -1.03
N SER A 67 -1.62 -1.23 -1.44
CA SER A 67 -1.73 0.22 -1.66
C SER A 67 -0.67 0.71 -2.65
N CYS A 68 -0.66 2.01 -2.97
CA CYS A 68 0.40 2.57 -3.82
C CYS A 68 1.78 2.35 -3.18
N VAL A 69 2.70 1.80 -3.96
CA VAL A 69 4.10 1.56 -3.52
C VAL A 69 5.04 2.72 -3.88
N HIS A 70 4.51 3.80 -4.44
CA HIS A 70 5.28 4.99 -4.84
C HIS A 70 6.56 4.64 -5.62
N CYS A 71 6.39 3.87 -6.70
CA CYS A 71 7.45 3.27 -7.52
C CYS A 71 8.64 4.20 -7.76
N ALA A 72 9.85 3.62 -7.85
CA ALA A 72 11.07 4.38 -8.18
C ALA A 72 10.93 5.01 -9.59
N ASP A 73 10.63 4.18 -10.58
CA ASP A 73 10.27 4.59 -11.94
C ASP A 73 8.76 4.42 -12.08
N ALA A 74 8.01 5.49 -11.80
CA ALA A 74 6.56 5.44 -11.71
C ALA A 74 5.91 5.51 -13.11
N PRO A 75 5.40 4.39 -13.67
CA PRO A 75 4.82 4.38 -15.01
C PRO A 75 3.59 5.30 -15.11
N CYS A 76 2.85 5.47 -14.02
CA CYS A 76 1.71 6.37 -13.97
C CYS A 76 2.09 7.85 -14.13
N VAL A 77 3.29 8.26 -13.70
CA VAL A 77 3.82 9.62 -13.92
C VAL A 77 4.16 9.82 -15.40
N ILE A 78 4.85 8.83 -15.99
CA ILE A 78 5.27 8.87 -17.41
C ILE A 78 4.05 8.90 -18.33
N ALA A 79 3.02 8.12 -18.02
CA ALA A 79 1.82 8.01 -18.85
C ALA A 79 0.81 9.15 -18.67
N CYS A 80 1.03 10.08 -17.72
CA CYS A 80 0.08 11.15 -17.46
C CYS A 80 0.20 12.28 -18.52
N PRO A 81 -0.80 12.48 -19.41
CA PRO A 81 -0.69 13.43 -20.50
C PRO A 81 -0.72 14.89 -20.04
N THR A 82 -1.29 15.16 -18.87
CA THR A 82 -1.42 16.52 -18.32
C THR A 82 -0.34 16.85 -17.28
N GLY A 83 0.53 15.88 -16.93
CA GLY A 83 1.49 16.05 -15.85
C GLY A 83 0.85 16.22 -14.46
N ALA A 84 -0.40 15.76 -14.29
CA ALA A 84 -1.08 15.78 -13.00
C ALA A 84 -0.38 14.89 -11.95
N LEU A 85 0.30 13.84 -12.38
CA LEU A 85 1.09 12.98 -11.53
C LEU A 85 2.55 13.42 -11.52
N SER A 86 3.10 13.62 -10.34
CA SER A 86 4.49 14.02 -10.17
C SER A 86 5.16 13.18 -9.08
N LYS A 87 6.47 12.95 -9.24
CA LYS A 87 7.30 12.29 -8.23
C LYS A 87 8.16 13.33 -7.54
N TYR A 88 8.03 13.40 -6.22
CA TYR A 88 8.83 14.26 -5.37
C TYR A 88 10.20 13.64 -5.15
N GLN A 89 11.26 14.40 -5.45
CA GLN A 89 12.64 13.93 -5.36
C GLN A 89 13.13 13.81 -3.92
N GLU A 90 12.59 14.61 -3.02
CA GLU A 90 13.01 14.69 -1.63
C GLU A 90 12.71 13.40 -0.85
N ASP A 91 11.51 12.87 -1.01
CA ASP A 91 11.00 11.72 -0.24
C ASP A 91 10.54 10.54 -1.10
N GLY A 92 10.53 10.70 -2.43
CA GLY A 92 10.15 9.66 -3.38
C GLY A 92 8.64 9.44 -3.52
N ARG A 93 7.79 10.24 -2.87
CA ARG A 93 6.34 10.15 -3.02
C ARG A 93 5.90 10.49 -4.44
N VAL A 94 4.91 9.76 -4.92
CA VAL A 94 4.17 10.11 -6.15
C VAL A 94 2.84 10.70 -5.72
N LEU A 95 2.57 11.94 -6.10
CA LEU A 95 1.34 12.66 -5.73
C LEU A 95 0.55 13.06 -6.98
N VAL A 96 -0.72 13.40 -6.78
CA VAL A 96 -1.65 13.81 -7.82
C VAL A 96 -2.04 15.28 -7.59
N ASP A 97 -1.86 16.11 -8.59
CA ASP A 97 -2.46 17.43 -8.65
C ASP A 97 -3.87 17.31 -9.23
N GLN A 98 -4.87 17.43 -8.38
CA GLN A 98 -6.27 17.29 -8.77
C GLN A 98 -6.72 18.36 -9.78
N GLY A 99 -6.12 19.54 -9.74
CA GLY A 99 -6.42 20.63 -10.66
C GLY A 99 -5.98 20.38 -12.10
N LYS A 100 -5.05 19.43 -12.30
CA LYS A 100 -4.55 19.03 -13.64
C LYS A 100 -5.12 17.70 -14.12
N CYS A 101 -5.76 16.94 -13.23
CA CYS A 101 -6.31 15.63 -13.58
C CYS A 101 -7.54 15.78 -14.47
N ILE A 102 -7.57 15.10 -15.61
CA ILE A 102 -8.69 15.08 -16.56
C ILE A 102 -9.44 13.75 -16.59
N GLY A 103 -9.16 12.84 -15.64
CA GLY A 103 -9.85 11.55 -15.55
C GLY A 103 -9.62 10.57 -16.71
N CYS A 104 -8.56 10.74 -17.49
CA CYS A 104 -8.31 9.95 -18.71
C CYS A 104 -7.98 8.46 -18.46
N ARG A 105 -7.74 8.05 -17.23
CA ARG A 105 -7.46 6.67 -16.76
C ARG A 105 -6.18 6.02 -17.32
N MET A 106 -5.32 6.75 -18.02
CA MET A 106 -4.03 6.21 -18.51
C MET A 106 -3.16 5.66 -17.37
N CYS A 107 -3.16 6.33 -16.22
CA CYS A 107 -2.42 5.91 -15.03
C CYS A 107 -2.91 4.54 -14.48
N LEU A 108 -4.18 4.19 -14.63
CA LEU A 108 -4.72 2.89 -14.24
C LEU A 108 -4.25 1.79 -15.18
N GLN A 109 -4.24 2.06 -16.49
CA GLN A 109 -3.85 1.07 -17.49
C GLN A 109 -2.38 0.64 -17.38
N VAL A 110 -1.50 1.56 -16.95
CA VAL A 110 -0.06 1.27 -16.83
C VAL A 110 0.35 0.83 -15.43
N CYS A 111 -0.54 0.88 -14.43
CA CYS A 111 -0.22 0.49 -13.07
C CYS A 111 -0.23 -1.04 -12.92
N PRO A 112 0.92 -1.69 -12.63
CA PRO A 112 0.96 -3.15 -12.50
C PRO A 112 0.20 -3.67 -11.28
N PHE A 113 -0.16 -2.79 -10.35
CA PHE A 113 -0.88 -3.12 -9.11
C PHE A 113 -2.36 -2.71 -9.15
N GLY A 114 -2.85 -2.09 -10.23
CA GLY A 114 -4.24 -1.64 -10.35
C GLY A 114 -4.67 -0.61 -9.29
N ILE A 115 -3.75 0.20 -8.78
CA ILE A 115 -3.99 1.09 -7.64
C ILE A 115 -4.83 2.33 -7.94
N PRO A 116 -4.65 3.04 -9.08
CA PRO A 116 -5.42 4.23 -9.38
C PRO A 116 -6.92 3.99 -9.32
N GLN A 117 -7.62 4.81 -8.55
CA GLN A 117 -9.07 4.82 -8.44
C GLN A 117 -9.58 6.21 -8.82
N PHE A 118 -10.88 6.33 -9.04
CA PHE A 118 -11.48 7.59 -9.48
C PHE A 118 -12.70 7.87 -8.63
N ASP A 119 -12.78 9.08 -8.11
CA ASP A 119 -13.92 9.54 -7.31
C ASP A 119 -15.14 9.88 -8.18
N LYS A 120 -16.16 10.45 -7.56
CA LYS A 120 -17.41 10.88 -8.23
C LYS A 120 -17.20 11.95 -9.32
N ASN A 121 -16.11 12.71 -9.26
CA ASN A 121 -15.75 13.73 -10.22
C ASN A 121 -14.83 13.20 -11.32
N ASP A 122 -14.63 11.88 -11.38
CA ASP A 122 -13.67 11.19 -12.24
C ASP A 122 -12.21 11.62 -12.05
N LEU A 123 -11.88 12.21 -10.89
CA LEU A 123 -10.52 12.58 -10.54
C LEU A 123 -9.78 11.42 -9.89
N MET A 124 -8.52 11.24 -10.29
CA MET A 124 -7.70 10.12 -9.82
C MET A 124 -7.35 10.27 -8.34
N GLN A 125 -7.55 9.16 -7.62
CA GLN A 125 -7.28 9.04 -6.19
C GLN A 125 -6.32 7.89 -5.91
N LYS A 126 -5.41 8.07 -4.97
CA LYS A 126 -4.51 7.01 -4.47
C LYS A 126 -3.84 7.42 -3.16
N CYS A 127 -3.20 6.46 -2.50
CA CYS A 127 -2.39 6.69 -1.30
C CYS A 127 -1.38 7.83 -1.51
N THR A 128 -1.31 8.75 -0.53
CA THR A 128 -0.35 9.88 -0.45
C THR A 128 0.82 9.60 0.49
N LEU A 129 0.92 8.39 1.07
CA LEU A 129 1.76 8.08 2.23
C LEU A 129 1.40 8.92 3.47
N CYS A 130 0.10 9.22 3.63
CA CYS A 130 -0.41 10.08 4.72
C CYS A 130 0.36 11.41 4.81
N LEU A 131 0.47 12.13 3.68
CA LEU A 131 1.24 13.37 3.58
C LEU A 131 0.87 14.34 4.72
N GLU A 132 -0.40 14.67 4.86
CA GLU A 132 -0.91 15.62 5.85
C GLU A 132 -0.56 15.20 7.28
N ARG A 133 -0.83 13.93 7.61
CA ARG A 133 -0.48 13.35 8.91
C ARG A 133 1.02 13.45 9.22
N MET A 134 1.88 13.22 8.22
CA MET A 134 3.33 13.31 8.39
C MET A 134 3.80 14.76 8.56
N GLU A 135 3.13 15.71 7.91
CA GLU A 135 3.38 17.16 8.08
C GLU A 135 2.93 17.68 9.45
N GLU A 136 1.92 17.06 10.05
CA GLU A 136 1.51 17.31 11.45
C GLU A 136 2.49 16.76 12.49
N GLY A 137 3.57 16.13 12.07
CA GLY A 137 4.63 15.61 12.94
C GLY A 137 4.38 14.19 13.47
N LYS A 138 3.46 13.43 12.90
CA LYS A 138 3.32 12.01 13.21
C LYS A 138 4.47 11.22 12.57
N GLU A 139 4.94 10.20 13.27
CA GLU A 139 6.13 9.45 12.87
C GLU A 139 5.85 8.40 11.76
N GLU A 140 4.59 7.95 11.65
CA GLU A 140 4.23 6.89 10.70
C GLU A 140 2.81 7.05 10.13
N PRO A 141 2.53 6.47 8.93
CA PRO A 141 1.20 6.47 8.33
C PRO A 141 0.14 5.78 9.20
N ALA A 142 -1.10 6.25 9.14
CA ALA A 142 -2.22 5.73 9.94
C ALA A 142 -2.40 4.21 9.82
N CYS A 143 -2.24 3.66 8.61
CA CYS A 143 -2.37 2.22 8.37
C CYS A 143 -1.27 1.39 9.05
N VAL A 144 -0.09 1.96 9.26
CA VAL A 144 1.02 1.31 9.98
C VAL A 144 0.75 1.34 11.48
N SER A 145 0.41 2.53 12.02
CA SER A 145 0.06 2.70 13.43
C SER A 145 -1.07 1.77 13.87
N ALA A 146 -2.08 1.61 13.02
CA ALA A 146 -3.26 0.79 13.32
C ALA A 146 -3.05 -0.72 13.15
N CYS A 147 -1.89 -1.19 12.67
CA CYS A 147 -1.67 -2.61 12.42
C CYS A 147 -1.31 -3.36 13.72
N PRO A 148 -2.23 -4.18 14.32
CA PRO A 148 -1.98 -4.85 15.59
C PRO A 148 -0.93 -5.97 15.46
N ALA A 149 -0.89 -6.63 14.31
CA ALA A 149 0.06 -7.71 14.01
C ALA A 149 1.45 -7.20 13.58
N LYS A 150 1.64 -5.86 13.45
CA LYS A 150 2.87 -5.27 12.90
C LYS A 150 3.28 -5.88 11.55
N ALA A 151 2.28 -6.26 10.75
CA ALA A 151 2.47 -6.72 9.39
C ALA A 151 2.86 -5.56 8.44
N LEU A 152 2.49 -4.32 8.78
CA LEU A 152 2.92 -3.12 8.09
C LEU A 152 4.01 -2.43 8.91
N GLN A 153 5.11 -2.09 8.25
CA GLN A 153 6.24 -1.38 8.84
C GLN A 153 6.59 -0.19 7.95
N PHE A 154 6.96 0.94 8.55
CA PHE A 154 7.34 2.16 7.87
C PHE A 154 8.73 2.60 8.28
N GLY A 155 9.51 3.09 7.34
CA GLY A 155 10.84 3.62 7.63
C GLY A 155 11.74 3.73 6.41
N ASP A 156 13.01 3.93 6.67
CA ASP A 156 14.04 4.00 5.65
C ASP A 156 14.10 2.71 4.81
N ALA A 157 13.95 2.84 3.49
CA ALA A 157 13.89 1.70 2.58
C ALA A 157 15.13 0.79 2.66
N ASN A 158 16.32 1.36 2.90
CA ASN A 158 17.56 0.58 3.01
C ASN A 158 17.57 -0.26 4.29
N LYS A 159 17.11 0.32 5.41
CA LYS A 159 17.00 -0.43 6.67
C LYS A 159 15.98 -1.56 6.56
N LEU A 160 14.81 -1.29 5.99
CA LEU A 160 13.77 -2.30 5.74
C LEU A 160 14.28 -3.42 4.82
N THR A 161 15.08 -3.09 3.80
CA THR A 161 15.69 -4.09 2.90
C THR A 161 16.61 -5.06 3.65
N ILE A 162 17.41 -4.56 4.60
CA ILE A 162 18.30 -5.41 5.40
C ILE A 162 17.49 -6.39 6.27
N GLU A 163 16.40 -5.93 6.87
CA GLU A 163 15.50 -6.80 7.65
C GLU A 163 14.84 -7.87 6.78
N LEU A 164 14.42 -7.49 5.57
CA LEU A 164 13.88 -8.43 4.59
C LEU A 164 14.88 -9.49 4.18
N GLN A 165 16.12 -9.10 3.92
CA GLN A 165 17.20 -10.04 3.57
C GLN A 165 17.46 -11.03 4.71
N LYS A 166 17.47 -10.59 5.96
CA LYS A 166 17.60 -11.47 7.12
C LYS A 166 16.43 -12.46 7.21
N LYS A 167 15.19 -11.99 7.03
CA LYS A 167 14.00 -12.85 7.01
C LYS A 167 14.05 -13.89 5.89
N ALA A 168 14.40 -13.47 4.67
CA ALA A 168 14.56 -14.35 3.53
C ALA A 168 15.65 -15.40 3.77
N ALA A 169 16.80 -15.00 4.28
CA ALA A 169 17.90 -15.90 4.64
C ALA A 169 17.45 -16.95 5.67
N SER A 170 16.70 -16.54 6.71
CA SER A 170 16.16 -17.47 7.71
C SER A 170 15.21 -18.49 7.08
N LYS A 171 14.33 -18.08 6.15
CA LYS A 171 13.45 -19.02 5.43
C LYS A 171 14.26 -19.99 4.57
N LEU A 172 15.28 -19.51 3.86
CA LEU A 172 16.17 -20.38 3.06
C LEU A 172 16.90 -21.42 3.92
N VAL A 173 17.37 -21.02 5.10
CA VAL A 173 18.01 -21.95 6.06
C VAL A 173 17.03 -23.02 6.52
N LEU A 174 15.77 -22.65 6.82
CA LEU A 174 14.74 -23.62 7.24
C LEU A 174 14.37 -24.62 6.12
N MET A 175 14.60 -24.27 4.85
CA MET A 175 14.40 -25.18 3.70
C MET A 175 15.55 -26.17 3.52
N THR A 176 16.65 -26.02 4.26
CA THR A 176 17.79 -26.97 4.21
C THR A 176 17.66 -27.96 5.38
N ASP A 177 17.76 -29.25 5.11
CA ASP A 177 17.80 -30.32 6.14
C ASP A 177 19.10 -30.33 6.98
N LYS A 178 19.78 -29.21 7.08
CA LYS A 178 21.00 -29.12 7.91
C LYS A 178 20.61 -29.07 9.38
N PRO A 179 21.06 -30.01 10.19
CA PRO A 179 20.91 -29.93 11.63
C PRO A 179 21.63 -28.66 12.10
N TYR A 180 20.91 -27.77 12.75
CA TYR A 180 21.54 -26.62 13.40
C TYR A 180 22.53 -27.11 14.44
N ALA A 181 23.77 -26.74 14.29
CA ALA A 181 24.68 -26.79 15.44
C ALA A 181 24.11 -25.85 16.49
N THR A 182 23.58 -26.38 17.57
CA THR A 182 23.22 -25.62 18.77
C THR A 182 24.47 -24.91 19.25
N LEU A 183 24.51 -23.57 19.02
CA LEU A 183 25.48 -22.68 19.65
C LEU A 183 25.03 -22.40 21.08
#